data_26d6e2ba63e92ca7d4be95948a4140d9
#
_entry.id   26d6e2ba63e92ca7d4be95948a4140d9
#
_cell.length_a   1.000
_cell.length_b   1.000
_cell.length_c   1.000
_cell.angle_alpha   90.00
_cell.angle_beta   90.00
_cell.angle_gamma   90.00
#
_symmetry.space_group_name_H-M   'P 1'
#
loop_
_entity.id
_entity.type
_entity.pdbx_description
1 polymer ?
#
loop_
_entity_poly.entity_id
_entity_poly.type
_entity_poly.pdbx_seq_one_letter_code
_entity_poly.pdbx_strand_id
1 'polypeptide(L)' 'MDESQKYTRLLTAEDIAVMLGLKVQTVYTMARRGDFEKVKLSRKCLRFRAADVERFIERKAGLSL' A
#
# COMPACT_ATOMS: atom_id res chain seq x y z
N MET A 1 -0.85 -23.92 2.15
CA MET A 1 -0.74 -23.23 2.11
C MET A 1 -0.91 -22.55 1.20
N ASP A 2 -0.99 -21.73 1.23
CA ASP A 2 -1.30 -21.13 0.22
C ASP A 2 -0.32 -20.42 -0.47
N GLU A 3 -0.54 -20.20 -1.72
CA GLU A 3 0.44 -19.55 -2.52
C GLU A 3 0.62 -18.14 -2.16
N SER A 4 -0.35 -17.53 -1.48
CA SER A 4 -0.21 -16.15 -1.13
C SER A 4 0.91 -15.92 -0.15
N GLN A 5 1.41 -16.97 0.47
CA GLN A 5 2.54 -16.81 1.35
C GLN A 5 3.85 -16.81 0.62
N LYS A 6 3.87 -17.34 -0.59
CA LYS A 6 5.07 -17.31 -1.37
C LYS A 6 5.32 -15.99 -2.03
N TYR A 7 4.27 -15.22 -2.27
CA TYR A 7 4.37 -13.98 -2.99
C TYR A 7 3.99 -12.83 -2.09
N THR A 8 4.47 -11.67 -2.42
CA THR A 8 4.11 -10.47 -1.69
C THR A 8 2.60 -10.27 -1.77
N ARG A 9 2.00 -10.05 -0.63
CA ARG A 9 0.59 -9.75 -0.59
C ARG A 9 0.31 -8.44 -1.27
N LEU A 10 -0.74 -8.41 -2.06
CA LEU A 10 -1.13 -7.20 -2.77
C LEU A 10 -2.40 -6.64 -2.17
N LEU A 11 -2.43 -5.32 -2.04
CA LEU A 11 -3.55 -4.62 -1.45
C LEU A 11 -4.11 -3.65 -2.48
N THR A 12 -5.42 -3.41 -2.39
CA THR A 12 -6.03 -2.37 -3.21
C THR A 12 -5.89 -1.03 -2.49
N ALA A 13 -6.13 0.04 -3.21
CA ALA A 13 -6.14 1.36 -2.58
C ALA A 13 -7.22 1.44 -1.52
N GLU A 14 -8.36 0.78 -1.74
CA GLU A 14 -9.41 0.75 -0.74
C GLU A 14 -8.97 0.02 0.53
N ASP A 15 -8.23 -1.07 0.36
CA ASP A 15 -7.70 -1.78 1.52
C ASP A 15 -6.81 -0.86 2.34
N ILE A 16 -5.95 -0.12 1.68
CA ILE A 16 -5.02 0.77 2.37
C ILE A 16 -5.78 1.90 3.05
N ALA A 17 -6.80 2.42 2.37
CA ALA A 17 -7.60 3.50 2.95
C ALA A 17 -8.23 3.05 4.26
N VAL A 18 -8.75 1.84 4.30
CA VAL A 18 -9.33 1.32 5.53
C VAL A 18 -8.25 1.12 6.59
N MET A 19 -7.12 0.56 6.21
CA MET A 19 -6.04 0.32 7.15
C MET A 19 -5.54 1.60 7.79
N LEU A 20 -5.42 2.64 7.00
CA LEU A 20 -4.85 3.89 7.50
C LEU A 20 -5.90 4.88 7.96
N GLY A 21 -7.17 4.57 7.74
CA GLY A 21 -8.23 5.49 8.13
C GLY A 21 -8.27 6.72 7.25
N LEU A 22 -7.99 6.55 5.96
CA LEU A 22 -7.94 7.67 5.02
C LEU A 22 -8.97 7.47 3.94
N LYS A 23 -9.19 8.53 3.17
CA LYS A 23 -10.01 8.42 1.98
C LYS A 23 -9.20 7.77 0.88
N VAL A 24 -9.88 7.06 0.00
CA VAL A 24 -9.19 6.36 -1.06
C VAL A 24 -8.46 7.34 -1.98
N GLN A 25 -9.02 8.52 -2.18
CA GLN A 25 -8.35 9.51 -3.01
C GLN A 25 -7.02 9.95 -2.39
N THR A 26 -6.98 10.03 -1.07
CA THR A 26 -5.74 10.37 -0.38
C THR A 26 -4.69 9.29 -0.63
N VAL A 27 -5.11 8.03 -0.64
CA VAL A 27 -4.17 6.95 -0.90
C VAL A 27 -3.59 7.07 -2.31
N TYR A 28 -4.42 7.39 -3.29
CA TYR A 28 -3.93 7.57 -4.65
C TYR A 28 -2.95 8.73 -4.74
N THR A 29 -3.23 9.81 -4.02
CA THR A 29 -2.33 10.95 -3.99
C THR A 29 -0.98 10.56 -3.38
N MET A 30 -1.02 9.80 -2.30
CA MET A 30 0.21 9.37 -1.66
C MET A 30 1.03 8.46 -2.57
N ALA A 31 0.33 7.57 -3.29
CA ALA A 31 1.03 6.71 -4.22
C ALA A 31 1.67 7.50 -5.34
N ARG A 32 0.97 8.53 -5.81
CA ARG A 32 1.50 9.37 -6.87
C ARG A 32 2.72 10.14 -6.40
N ARG A 33 2.73 10.52 -5.13
CA ARG A 33 3.87 11.19 -4.53
C ARG A 33 5.05 10.27 -4.29
N GLY A 34 4.84 8.96 -4.33
CA GLY A 34 5.90 8.01 -4.09
C GLY A 34 6.05 7.55 -2.67
N ASP A 35 5.02 7.75 -1.85
CA ASP A 35 5.09 7.31 -0.46
C ASP A 35 5.21 5.79 -0.38
N PHE A 36 4.56 5.07 -1.30
CA PHE A 36 4.79 3.65 -1.44
C PHE A 36 4.59 3.31 -2.90
N GLU A 37 5.24 2.22 -3.30
CA GLU A 37 5.29 1.86 -4.69
C GLU A 37 4.03 1.19 -5.14
N LYS A 38 3.60 1.50 -6.36
CA LYS A 38 2.43 0.85 -6.93
C LYS A 38 2.86 -0.24 -7.88
N VAL A 39 2.05 -1.27 -7.96
CA VAL A 39 2.23 -2.36 -8.90
C VAL A 39 1.10 -2.25 -9.91
N LYS A 40 1.44 -1.96 -11.14
CA LYS A 40 0.44 -1.78 -12.17
C LYS A 40 0.22 -3.08 -12.89
N LEU A 41 -0.86 -3.75 -12.59
CA LEU A 41 -1.15 -5.02 -13.20
C LEU A 41 -1.71 -4.85 -14.60
N SER A 42 -2.45 -3.76 -14.82
CA SER A 42 -2.95 -3.42 -16.13
C SER A 42 -3.29 -1.95 -16.10
N ARG A 43 -3.78 -1.46 -17.23
CA ARG A 43 -4.05 -0.06 -17.35
C ARG A 43 -4.92 0.50 -16.24
N LYS A 44 -5.88 -0.29 -15.78
CA LYS A 44 -6.79 0.17 -14.77
C LYS A 44 -6.70 -0.60 -13.47
N CYS A 45 -5.69 -1.41 -13.33
CA CYS A 45 -5.61 -2.28 -12.17
C CYS A 45 -4.32 -2.03 -11.42
N LEU A 46 -4.42 -1.26 -10.35
CA LEU A 46 -3.28 -0.94 -9.51
C LEU A 46 -3.39 -1.69 -8.20
N ARG A 47 -2.25 -2.14 -7.72
CA ARG A 47 -2.17 -2.79 -6.43
C ARG A 47 -0.95 -2.27 -5.71
N PHE A 48 -0.84 -2.58 -4.44
CA PHE A 48 0.28 -2.13 -3.61
C PHE A 48 0.76 -3.30 -2.79
N ARG A 49 2.06 -3.41 -2.60
CA ARG A 49 2.60 -4.51 -1.81
C ARG A 49 2.42 -4.20 -0.34
N ALA A 50 1.94 -5.20 0.41
CA ALA A 50 1.73 -5.01 1.83
C ALA A 50 3.04 -4.62 2.52
N ALA A 51 4.15 -5.20 2.08
CA ALA A 51 5.43 -4.88 2.70
C ALA A 51 5.80 -3.41 2.53
N ASP A 52 5.48 -2.84 1.39
CA ASP A 52 5.79 -1.42 1.16
C ASP A 52 4.94 -0.53 2.04
N VAL A 53 3.67 -0.89 2.20
CA VAL A 53 2.77 -0.11 3.04
C VAL A 53 3.21 -0.21 4.50
N GLU A 54 3.58 -1.41 4.94
CA GLU A 54 4.04 -1.58 6.30
C GLU A 54 5.31 -0.79 6.56
N ARG A 55 6.19 -0.77 5.59
CA ARG A 55 7.41 0.00 5.73
C ARG A 55 7.13 1.48 5.84
N PHE A 56 6.14 1.95 5.08
CA PHE A 56 5.74 3.34 5.17
C PHE A 56 5.21 3.65 6.57
N ILE A 57 4.38 2.76 7.11
CA ILE A 57 3.82 2.96 8.44
C ILE A 57 4.93 2.97 9.48
N GLU A 58 5.86 2.04 9.37
CA GLU A 58 6.95 1.95 10.33
C GLU A 58 7.83 3.18 10.29
N ARG A 59 8.06 3.71 9.11
CA ARG A 59 8.87 4.89 8.97
C ARG A 59 8.21 6.06 9.65
N LYS A 60 6.89 6.19 9.50
CA LYS A 60 6.18 7.28 10.14
C LYS A 60 6.13 7.11 11.64
N ALA A 61 5.90 5.88 12.09
CA ALA A 61 5.85 5.61 13.52
C ALA A 61 7.22 5.80 14.16
N GLY A 62 8.27 5.39 13.45
CA GLY A 62 9.61 5.54 13.98
C GLY A 62 10.03 6.98 14.17
N LEU A 63 9.48 7.86 13.34
CA LEU A 63 9.83 9.26 13.48
C LEU A 63 9.29 9.87 14.74
N SER A 64 8.30 9.25 15.34
CA SER A 64 7.74 9.82 16.56
C SER A 64 8.56 9.47 17.78
N LEU A 65 9.52 8.64 17.63
CA LEU A 65 10.41 8.33 18.76
C LEU A 65 11.47 9.40 18.85
#